data_08b9db8b864a6ad964cb790341ae7fe4
#
_entry.id   08b9db8b864a6ad964cb790341ae7fe4
#
_cell.length_a   1.000
_cell.length_b   1.000
_cell.length_c   1.000
_cell.angle_alpha   90.00
_cell.angle_beta   90.00
_cell.angle_gamma   90.00
#
_symmetry.space_group_name_H-M   'P 1'
#
loop_
_entity.id
_entity.type
_entity.pdbx_description
1 polymer ?
#
loop_
_entity_poly.entity_id
_entity_poly.type
_entity_poly.pdbx_seq_one_letter_code
_entity_poly.pdbx_strand_id
1 'polypeptide(L)'
;MEDTLEMTAAEEVIGTEEVAKAAQLLQQYKSGKAALDTRIVDNELWFRMRHWKNYKNKMMEDKPTPASGWLFNSIANKHADAMDNYPEPNVLPRAADDEKTAKVLSKVLPVVLEQADYEQAYSDTWWRKLKQGTGVKGIFWDPTKRSGIGDIAIKLSLIHISEPTRPY
;
A
#
# COMPACT_ATOMS: atom_id res chain seq x y z
N MET A 1 -26.61 47.07 -2.86
CA MET A 1 -26.74 46.17 -4.03
C MET A 1 -25.69 45.09 -3.84
N GLU A 2 -26.04 44.15 -2.95
CA GLU A 2 -25.16 43.03 -2.55
C GLU A 2 -25.49 41.86 -3.49
N ASP A 3 -24.54 41.57 -4.36
CA ASP A 3 -24.61 40.41 -5.25
C ASP A 3 -24.09 39.20 -4.50
N THR A 4 -25.00 38.49 -3.83
CA THR A 4 -24.75 37.21 -3.20
C THR A 4 -24.58 36.15 -4.29
N LEU A 5 -23.34 35.83 -4.61
CA LEU A 5 -22.99 34.62 -5.38
C LEU A 5 -23.36 33.36 -4.56
N GLU A 6 -24.59 32.91 -4.75
CA GLU A 6 -24.98 31.56 -4.36
C GLU A 6 -24.22 30.55 -5.24
N MET A 7 -23.13 30.04 -4.72
CA MET A 7 -22.55 28.80 -5.24
C MET A 7 -23.48 27.62 -4.86
N THR A 8 -24.44 27.34 -5.71
CA THR A 8 -25.16 26.06 -5.68
C THR A 8 -24.15 24.97 -6.04
N ALA A 9 -23.59 24.30 -5.01
CA ALA A 9 -22.99 22.99 -5.18
C ALA A 9 -24.12 22.06 -5.65
N ALA A 10 -24.16 21.76 -6.95
CA ALA A 10 -25.01 20.69 -7.45
C ALA A 10 -24.54 19.41 -6.76
N GLU A 11 -25.31 18.90 -5.78
CA GLU A 11 -25.21 17.54 -5.32
C GLU A 11 -25.42 16.65 -6.54
N GLU A 12 -24.36 16.09 -7.07
CA GLU A 12 -24.41 15.09 -8.12
C GLU A 12 -25.03 13.83 -7.49
N VAL A 13 -26.34 13.72 -7.58
CA VAL A 13 -27.08 12.55 -7.11
C VAL A 13 -26.71 11.39 -8.02
N ILE A 14 -25.83 10.52 -7.52
CA ILE A 14 -25.42 9.30 -8.21
C ILE A 14 -26.67 8.48 -8.54
N GLY A 15 -26.95 8.29 -9.83
CA GLY A 15 -28.12 7.57 -10.29
C GLY A 15 -28.08 6.07 -9.89
N THR A 16 -29.25 5.47 -9.67
CA THR A 16 -29.36 4.04 -9.35
C THR A 16 -28.73 3.13 -10.41
N GLU A 17 -28.73 3.52 -11.68
CA GLU A 17 -28.05 2.82 -12.77
C GLU A 17 -26.53 2.84 -12.63
N GLU A 18 -25.96 3.96 -12.20
CA GLU A 18 -24.51 4.10 -11.98
C GLU A 18 -24.06 3.24 -10.79
N VAL A 19 -24.85 3.19 -9.73
CA VAL A 19 -24.60 2.30 -8.58
C VAL A 19 -24.64 0.83 -9.00
N ALA A 20 -25.64 0.43 -9.80
CA ALA A 20 -25.74 -0.94 -10.30
C ALA A 20 -24.55 -1.31 -11.19
N LYS A 21 -24.11 -0.39 -12.06
CA LYS A 21 -22.97 -0.57 -12.94
C LYS A 21 -21.65 -0.67 -12.15
N ALA A 22 -21.49 0.16 -11.13
CA ALA A 22 -20.34 0.10 -10.23
C ALA A 22 -20.30 -1.21 -9.44
N ALA A 23 -21.45 -1.70 -8.95
CA ALA A 23 -21.56 -2.98 -8.26
C ALA A 23 -21.20 -4.17 -9.17
N GLN A 24 -21.65 -4.14 -10.42
CA GLN A 24 -21.34 -5.18 -11.41
C GLN A 24 -19.83 -5.19 -11.74
N LEU A 25 -19.23 -4.03 -11.97
CA LEU A 25 -17.78 -3.89 -12.18
C LEU A 25 -16.99 -4.39 -10.97
N LEU A 26 -17.40 -4.03 -9.76
CA LEU A 26 -16.77 -4.51 -8.54
C LEU A 26 -16.79 -6.03 -8.44
N GLN A 27 -17.92 -6.67 -8.78
CA GLN A 27 -18.03 -8.12 -8.76
C GLN A 27 -17.16 -8.79 -9.82
N GLN A 28 -17.06 -8.19 -11.00
CA GLN A 28 -16.15 -8.65 -12.06
C GLN A 28 -14.68 -8.58 -11.63
N TYR A 29 -14.26 -7.46 -11.01
CA TYR A 29 -12.91 -7.33 -10.48
C TYR A 29 -12.62 -8.31 -9.33
N LYS A 30 -13.59 -8.54 -8.43
CA LYS A 30 -13.45 -9.52 -7.35
C LYS A 30 -13.27 -10.94 -7.89
N SER A 31 -14.05 -11.34 -8.88
CA SER A 31 -13.93 -12.68 -9.50
C SER A 31 -12.58 -12.87 -10.21
N GLY A 32 -12.12 -11.85 -10.94
CA GLY A 32 -10.80 -11.87 -11.58
C GLY A 32 -9.62 -11.90 -10.57
N LYS A 33 -9.84 -11.40 -9.37
CA LYS A 33 -8.83 -11.37 -8.30
C LYS A 33 -8.71 -12.68 -7.52
N ALA A 34 -9.70 -13.58 -7.56
CA ALA A 34 -9.74 -14.78 -6.72
C ALA A 34 -8.50 -15.68 -6.86
N ALA A 35 -7.99 -15.85 -8.09
CA ALA A 35 -6.77 -16.62 -8.35
C ALA A 35 -5.52 -15.95 -7.76
N LEU A 36 -5.48 -14.62 -7.76
CA LEU A 36 -4.41 -13.84 -7.15
C LEU A 36 -4.44 -13.98 -5.62
N ASP A 37 -5.62 -13.90 -5.01
CA ASP A 37 -5.79 -14.03 -3.57
C ASP A 37 -5.34 -15.40 -3.06
N THR A 38 -5.67 -16.48 -3.79
CA THR A 38 -5.17 -17.83 -3.50
C THR A 38 -3.64 -17.88 -3.54
N ARG A 39 -3.03 -17.30 -4.57
CA ARG A 39 -1.57 -17.25 -4.70
C ARG A 39 -0.91 -16.41 -3.60
N ILE A 40 -1.53 -15.32 -3.16
CA ILE A 40 -1.04 -14.50 -2.05
C ILE A 40 -1.01 -15.31 -0.75
N VAL A 41 -2.07 -16.07 -0.47
CA VAL A 41 -2.15 -16.96 0.71
C VAL A 41 -1.06 -18.04 0.64
N ASP A 42 -0.87 -18.68 -0.51
CA ASP A 42 0.17 -19.68 -0.69
C ASP A 42 1.57 -19.08 -0.50
N ASN A 43 1.85 -17.93 -1.06
CA ASN A 43 3.12 -17.22 -0.90
C ASN A 43 3.40 -16.92 0.58
N GLU A 44 2.40 -16.50 1.34
CA GLU A 44 2.54 -16.24 2.77
C GLU A 44 2.82 -17.52 3.56
N LEU A 45 2.20 -18.64 3.20
CA LEU A 45 2.48 -19.94 3.81
C LEU A 45 3.92 -20.39 3.52
N TRP A 46 4.40 -20.20 2.30
CA TRP A 46 5.79 -20.47 1.93
C TRP A 46 6.77 -19.59 2.70
N PHE A 47 6.50 -18.29 2.78
CA PHE A 47 7.32 -17.36 3.54
C PHE A 47 7.42 -17.72 5.02
N ARG A 48 6.30 -18.16 5.62
CA ARG A 48 6.24 -18.62 7.03
C ARG A 48 6.69 -20.07 7.26
N MET A 49 7.22 -20.73 6.24
CA MET A 49 7.62 -22.15 6.29
C MET A 49 6.46 -23.10 6.67
N ARG A 50 5.22 -22.70 6.36
CA ARG A 50 3.98 -23.47 6.64
C ARG A 50 3.34 -24.03 5.37
N HIS A 51 4.08 -24.13 4.28
CA HIS A 51 3.57 -24.57 2.97
C HIS A 51 2.96 -25.98 3.00
N TRP A 52 3.40 -26.86 3.88
CA TRP A 52 2.83 -28.18 4.04
C TRP A 52 1.36 -28.20 4.49
N LYS A 53 0.87 -27.10 5.06
CA LYS A 53 -0.52 -26.99 5.55
C LYS A 53 -1.56 -27.27 4.47
N ASN A 54 -1.31 -26.87 3.22
CA ASN A 54 -2.22 -27.07 2.10
C ASN A 54 -2.05 -28.42 1.43
N TYR A 55 -0.91 -29.11 1.63
CA TYR A 55 -0.59 -30.39 1.02
C TYR A 55 -0.77 -31.58 1.97
N LYS A 56 -0.92 -31.31 3.27
CA LYS A 56 -1.12 -32.34 4.28
C LYS A 56 -2.54 -32.91 4.17
N ASN A 57 -2.64 -34.15 3.70
CA ASN A 57 -3.87 -34.93 3.72
C ASN A 57 -3.71 -36.08 4.73
N LYS A 58 -4.79 -36.83 4.99
CA LYS A 58 -4.79 -37.98 5.95
C LYS A 58 -3.68 -38.99 5.69
N MET A 59 -3.25 -39.20 4.44
CA MET A 59 -2.17 -40.12 4.09
C MET A 59 -0.77 -39.59 4.43
N MET A 60 -0.63 -38.31 4.74
CA MET A 60 0.64 -37.66 5.05
C MET A 60 0.76 -37.22 6.52
N GLU A 61 -0.23 -37.55 7.36
CA GLU A 61 -0.31 -37.06 8.75
C GLU A 61 0.91 -37.46 9.57
N ASP A 62 1.43 -38.67 9.36
CA ASP A 62 2.61 -39.21 10.07
C ASP A 62 3.95 -39.01 9.35
N LYS A 63 3.93 -38.32 8.16
CA LYS A 63 5.16 -38.12 7.41
C LYS A 63 5.88 -36.83 7.86
N PRO A 64 7.23 -36.86 7.92
CA PRO A 64 7.99 -35.67 8.24
C PRO A 64 7.75 -34.57 7.22
N THR A 65 7.57 -33.34 7.70
CA THR A 65 7.33 -32.12 6.89
C THR A 65 8.55 -31.21 7.00
N PRO A 66 9.66 -31.53 6.30
CA PRO A 66 10.85 -30.71 6.37
C PRO A 66 10.57 -29.30 5.80
N ALA A 67 11.07 -28.28 6.49
CA ALA A 67 10.98 -26.89 6.05
C ALA A 67 12.33 -26.22 6.26
N SER A 68 12.75 -25.42 5.28
CA SER A 68 13.98 -24.64 5.34
C SER A 68 13.68 -23.16 5.11
N GLY A 69 14.40 -22.30 5.82
CA GLY A 69 14.23 -20.84 5.77
C GLY A 69 14.86 -20.15 4.56
N TRP A 70 15.22 -20.86 3.49
CA TRP A 70 15.90 -20.29 2.33
C TRP A 70 15.12 -19.13 1.69
N LEU A 71 13.81 -19.30 1.50
CA LEU A 71 12.95 -18.26 0.93
C LEU A 71 12.87 -17.06 1.85
N PHE A 72 12.67 -17.28 3.16
CA PHE A 72 12.66 -16.22 4.15
C PHE A 72 13.97 -15.42 4.12
N ASN A 73 15.11 -16.11 4.17
CA ASN A 73 16.42 -15.48 4.16
C ASN A 73 16.67 -14.67 2.87
N SER A 74 16.32 -15.24 1.72
CA SER A 74 16.44 -14.53 0.43
C SER A 74 15.59 -13.25 0.37
N ILE A 75 14.36 -13.31 0.88
CA ILE A 75 13.46 -12.15 0.93
C ILE A 75 13.98 -11.11 1.94
N ALA A 76 14.44 -11.54 3.12
CA ALA A 76 14.97 -10.66 4.14
C ALA A 76 16.22 -9.91 3.65
N ASN A 77 17.13 -10.59 2.97
CA ASN A 77 18.32 -9.95 2.39
C ASN A 77 17.94 -8.90 1.32
N LYS A 78 17.02 -9.24 0.42
CA LYS A 78 16.53 -8.27 -0.58
C LYS A 78 15.80 -7.09 0.04
N HIS A 79 15.11 -7.30 1.14
CA HIS A 79 14.48 -6.21 1.88
C HIS A 79 15.55 -5.31 2.51
N ALA A 80 16.59 -5.90 3.15
CA ALA A 80 17.70 -5.15 3.72
C ALA A 80 18.41 -4.30 2.65
N ASP A 81 18.73 -4.89 1.49
CA ASP A 81 19.33 -4.15 0.35
C ASP A 81 18.46 -2.96 -0.10
N ALA A 82 17.13 -3.13 -0.06
CA ALA A 82 16.21 -2.05 -0.42
C ALA A 82 16.16 -0.93 0.63
N MET A 83 16.37 -1.27 1.90
CA MET A 83 16.43 -0.28 2.98
C MET A 83 17.76 0.48 2.97
N ASP A 84 18.86 -0.18 2.67
CA ASP A 84 20.17 0.45 2.54
C ASP A 84 20.22 1.47 1.39
N ASN A 85 19.42 1.24 0.34
CA ASN A 85 19.27 2.12 -0.81
C ASN A 85 17.96 2.96 -0.74
N TYR A 86 17.64 3.48 0.43
CA TYR A 86 16.46 4.32 0.63
C TYR A 86 16.55 5.61 -0.23
N PRO A 87 15.51 5.91 -1.05
CA PRO A 87 15.55 7.05 -1.94
C PRO A 87 15.35 8.36 -1.21
N GLU A 88 16.31 9.27 -1.35
CA GLU A 88 16.17 10.64 -0.88
C GLU A 88 15.50 11.51 -1.95
N PRO A 89 14.48 12.30 -1.58
CA PRO A 89 13.83 13.19 -2.51
C PRO A 89 14.69 14.41 -2.80
N ASN A 90 14.87 14.75 -4.08
CA ASN A 90 15.55 15.95 -4.52
C ASN A 90 14.69 16.70 -5.54
N VAL A 91 14.52 18.00 -5.35
CA VAL A 91 13.75 18.86 -6.24
C VAL A 91 14.70 19.64 -7.12
N LEU A 92 14.62 19.44 -8.42
CA LEU A 92 15.41 20.16 -9.41
C LEU A 92 14.64 21.34 -9.98
N PRO A 93 15.27 22.53 -10.14
CA PRO A 93 14.62 23.67 -10.77
C PRO A 93 14.40 23.40 -12.27
N ARG A 94 13.29 23.89 -12.82
CA ARG A 94 13.02 23.85 -14.25
C ARG A 94 13.50 25.10 -14.98
N ALA A 95 13.46 26.24 -14.32
CA ALA A 95 13.91 27.55 -14.83
C ALA A 95 14.84 28.20 -13.81
N ALA A 96 15.60 29.19 -14.24
CA ALA A 96 16.54 29.92 -13.38
C ALA A 96 15.85 30.63 -12.19
N ASP A 97 14.63 31.06 -12.39
CA ASP A 97 13.81 31.74 -11.36
C ASP A 97 13.34 30.76 -10.26
N ASP A 98 13.27 29.46 -10.57
CA ASP A 98 12.81 28.41 -9.64
C ASP A 98 13.89 27.89 -8.70
N GLU A 99 15.14 28.31 -8.88
CA GLU A 99 16.28 27.74 -8.15
C GLU A 99 16.14 27.89 -6.62
N LYS A 100 15.68 29.07 -6.17
CA LYS A 100 15.46 29.34 -4.74
C LYS A 100 14.36 28.46 -4.17
N THR A 101 13.25 28.34 -4.90
CA THR A 101 12.09 27.52 -4.53
C THR A 101 12.47 26.03 -4.46
N ALA A 102 13.19 25.53 -5.46
CA ALA A 102 13.68 24.15 -5.51
C ALA A 102 14.60 23.82 -4.32
N LYS A 103 15.51 24.72 -3.96
CA LYS A 103 16.36 24.56 -2.77
C LYS A 103 15.59 24.52 -1.46
N VAL A 104 14.54 25.35 -1.33
CA VAL A 104 13.67 25.34 -0.15
C VAL A 104 12.88 24.01 -0.08
N LEU A 105 12.26 23.62 -1.19
CA LEU A 105 11.49 22.37 -1.26
C LEU A 105 12.37 21.14 -0.98
N SER A 106 13.58 21.08 -1.49
CA SER A 106 14.53 19.99 -1.23
C SER A 106 14.92 19.87 0.25
N LYS A 107 14.84 20.95 1.02
CA LYS A 107 15.07 20.92 2.48
C LYS A 107 13.82 20.57 3.28
N VAL A 108 12.65 21.00 2.81
CA VAL A 108 11.36 20.77 3.50
C VAL A 108 10.86 19.34 3.28
N LEU A 109 11.04 18.81 2.07
CA LEU A 109 10.49 17.53 1.68
C LEU A 109 10.95 16.34 2.56
N PRO A 110 12.26 16.21 2.91
CA PRO A 110 12.70 15.16 3.84
C PRO A 110 12.02 15.25 5.20
N VAL A 111 11.87 16.45 5.76
CA VAL A 111 11.20 16.67 7.04
C VAL A 111 9.73 16.26 7.00
N VAL A 112 9.03 16.59 5.91
CA VAL A 112 7.61 16.20 5.71
C VAL A 112 7.48 14.69 5.59
N LEU A 113 8.39 14.03 4.88
CA LEU A 113 8.40 12.56 4.73
C LEU A 113 8.71 11.85 6.06
N GLU A 114 9.64 12.38 6.83
CA GLU A 114 9.96 11.87 8.18
C GLU A 114 8.72 11.98 9.10
N GLN A 115 8.05 13.13 9.13
CA GLN A 115 6.83 13.35 9.91
C GLN A 115 5.64 12.48 9.46
N ALA A 116 5.62 12.04 8.20
CA ALA A 116 4.62 11.15 7.64
C ALA A 116 4.98 9.66 7.77
N ASP A 117 6.04 9.29 8.51
CA ASP A 117 6.53 7.91 8.67
C ASP A 117 6.78 7.20 7.33
N TYR A 118 7.33 7.94 6.34
CA TYR A 118 7.53 7.41 5.00
C TYR A 118 8.48 6.22 4.98
N GLU A 119 9.50 6.19 5.81
CA GLU A 119 10.45 5.07 5.90
C GLU A 119 9.74 3.77 6.27
N GLN A 120 8.86 3.80 7.27
CA GLN A 120 8.06 2.64 7.65
C GLN A 120 7.12 2.21 6.51
N ALA A 121 6.43 3.17 5.88
CA ALA A 121 5.56 2.89 4.74
C ALA A 121 6.33 2.32 3.54
N TYR A 122 7.56 2.74 3.34
CA TYR A 122 8.46 2.23 2.31
C TYR A 122 8.88 0.78 2.61
N SER A 123 9.31 0.51 3.84
CA SER A 123 9.65 -0.83 4.33
C SER A 123 8.48 -1.80 4.14
N ASP A 124 7.29 -1.43 4.61
CA ASP A 124 6.08 -2.25 4.49
C ASP A 124 5.68 -2.49 3.03
N THR A 125 5.86 -1.50 2.17
CA THR A 125 5.62 -1.64 0.72
C THR A 125 6.56 -2.66 0.10
N TRP A 126 7.86 -2.63 0.47
CA TRP A 126 8.84 -3.60 0.01
C TRP A 126 8.57 -5.01 0.51
N TRP A 127 8.20 -5.19 1.77
CA TRP A 127 7.79 -6.49 2.30
C TRP A 127 6.63 -7.09 1.49
N ARG A 128 5.62 -6.27 1.18
CA ARG A 128 4.48 -6.71 0.35
C ARG A 128 4.92 -7.03 -1.08
N LYS A 129 5.70 -6.14 -1.70
CA LYS A 129 6.23 -6.35 -3.05
C LYS A 129 7.01 -7.67 -3.15
N LEU A 130 7.88 -7.96 -2.21
CA LEU A 130 8.72 -9.16 -2.24
C LEU A 130 7.91 -10.45 -1.98
N LYS A 131 6.90 -10.41 -1.13
CA LYS A 131 6.07 -11.59 -0.81
C LYS A 131 4.93 -11.81 -1.80
N GLN A 132 4.31 -10.74 -2.26
CA GLN A 132 3.05 -10.78 -3.01
C GLN A 132 3.19 -10.32 -4.46
N GLY A 133 4.35 -9.77 -4.83
CA GLY A 133 4.64 -9.24 -6.17
C GLY A 133 4.30 -7.76 -6.36
N THR A 134 3.40 -7.20 -5.57
CA THR A 134 2.98 -5.79 -5.68
C THR A 134 2.78 -5.19 -4.30
N GLY A 135 3.28 -3.98 -4.11
CA GLY A 135 2.99 -3.12 -2.96
C GLY A 135 2.51 -1.77 -3.46
N VAL A 136 1.38 -1.29 -2.97
CA VAL A 136 0.80 0.00 -3.35
C VAL A 136 0.67 0.88 -2.12
N LYS A 137 1.16 2.11 -2.22
CA LYS A 137 0.98 3.15 -1.20
C LYS A 137 0.33 4.37 -1.84
N GLY A 138 -0.52 5.05 -1.09
CA GLY A 138 -1.15 6.30 -1.48
C GLY A 138 -0.69 7.44 -0.58
N ILE A 139 -0.59 8.63 -1.14
CA ILE A 139 -0.28 9.86 -0.43
C ILE A 139 -1.55 10.72 -0.47
N PHE A 140 -2.04 11.10 0.70
CA PHE A 140 -3.28 11.85 0.86
C PHE A 140 -3.05 13.07 1.75
N TRP A 141 -3.88 14.09 1.57
CA TRP A 141 -4.00 15.18 2.51
C TRP A 141 -5.00 14.78 3.61
N ASP A 142 -4.58 14.85 4.86
CA ASP A 142 -5.45 14.60 6.01
C ASP A 142 -5.70 15.92 6.76
N PRO A 143 -6.88 16.52 6.62
CA PRO A 143 -7.20 17.80 7.22
C PRO A 143 -7.34 17.74 8.75
N THR A 144 -7.45 16.55 9.35
CA THR A 144 -7.62 16.38 10.79
C THR A 144 -6.30 16.40 11.57
N LYS A 145 -5.19 16.18 10.89
CA LYS A 145 -3.86 16.23 11.50
C LYS A 145 -3.50 17.64 11.97
N ARG A 146 -2.56 17.73 12.91
CA ARG A 146 -2.03 18.99 13.46
C ARG A 146 -3.12 19.95 13.96
N SER A 147 -4.07 19.43 14.72
CA SER A 147 -5.16 20.24 15.31
C SER A 147 -6.01 20.96 14.25
N GLY A 148 -6.20 20.36 13.07
CA GLY A 148 -7.05 20.89 12.01
C GLY A 148 -6.34 21.74 10.94
N ILE A 149 -5.03 21.91 11.04
CA ILE A 149 -4.23 22.55 9.98
C ILE A 149 -4.10 21.63 8.76
N GLY A 150 -4.10 20.33 9.00
CA GLY A 150 -3.88 19.31 8.01
C GLY A 150 -2.41 18.94 7.82
N ASP A 151 -2.17 17.74 7.34
CA ASP A 151 -0.83 17.24 7.01
C ASP A 151 -0.91 16.08 6.01
N ILE A 152 0.24 15.71 5.46
CA ILE A 152 0.36 14.57 4.56
C ILE A 152 0.19 13.27 5.37
N ALA A 153 -0.62 12.37 4.84
CA ALA A 153 -0.79 11.00 5.31
C ALA A 153 -0.38 10.02 4.22
N ILE A 154 0.51 9.10 4.57
CA ILE A 154 0.93 8.02 3.69
C ILE A 154 0.26 6.75 4.21
N LYS A 155 -0.51 6.10 3.35
CA LYS A 155 -1.23 4.87 3.70
C LYS A 155 -0.93 3.79 2.68
N LEU A 156 -0.68 2.59 3.17
CA LEU A 156 -0.62 1.42 2.29
C LEU A 156 -2.02 1.08 1.79
N SER A 157 -2.11 0.70 0.54
CA SER A 157 -3.37 0.26 -0.04
C SER A 157 -3.88 -1.00 0.64
N LEU A 158 -5.15 -0.96 1.04
CA LEU A 158 -5.88 -2.10 1.60
C LEU A 158 -6.25 -3.16 0.56
N ILE A 159 -5.95 -2.93 -0.72
CA ILE A 159 -6.27 -3.87 -1.82
C ILE A 159 -5.64 -5.26 -1.58
N HIS A 160 -4.58 -5.31 -0.79
CA HIS A 160 -3.91 -6.54 -0.39
C HIS A 160 -4.20 -6.97 1.05
N ILE A 161 -5.04 -6.22 1.79
CA ILE A 161 -5.51 -6.58 3.12
C ILE A 161 -6.87 -7.26 2.99
N SER A 162 -6.92 -8.41 2.40
CA SER A 162 -7.84 -9.46 2.79
C SER A 162 -7.05 -10.50 3.58
N GLU A 163 -6.30 -10.07 4.58
CA GLU A 163 -6.06 -10.97 5.70
C GLU A 163 -7.40 -11.08 6.42
N PRO A 164 -8.02 -12.27 6.47
CA PRO A 164 -9.04 -12.49 7.46
C PRO A 164 -8.36 -12.22 8.80
N THR A 165 -8.82 -11.20 9.51
CA THR A 165 -8.47 -10.96 10.91
C THR A 165 -8.78 -12.26 11.65
N ARG A 166 -7.78 -13.11 11.78
CA ARG A 166 -7.88 -14.25 12.68
C ARG A 166 -7.63 -13.68 14.06
N PRO A 167 -8.58 -13.83 14.98
CA PRO A 167 -8.29 -13.63 16.39
C PRO A 167 -7.14 -14.57 16.75
N TYR A 168 -6.20 -14.04 17.48
CA TYR A 168 -5.08 -14.77 18.06
C TYR A 168 -5.59 -15.86 19.01
#